data_5ab45f231a4e0e3c0bee51fcda4ec449
#
_entry.id   5ab45f231a4e0e3c0bee51fcda4ec449
#
_cell.length_a   1.000
_cell.length_b   1.000
_cell.length_c   1.000
_cell.angle_alpha   90.00
_cell.angle_beta   90.00
_cell.angle_gamma   90.00
#
_symmetry.space_group_name_H-M   'P 1'
#
loop_
_entity.id
_entity.type
_entity.pdbx_description
1 polymer ?
#
loop_
_entity_poly.entity_id
_entity_poly.type
_entity_poly.pdbx_seq_one_letter_code
_entity_poly.pdbx_strand_id
1 'polypeptide(L)'
;MSTSVAGTDERVKDVRVTEDALSVDLMDGRTITVPLAWYPRLFNATQGQRSTWELAGGGYGIHWPEIDEDLSTEGLLRGARSPQQNVGA
;
A
#
# COMPACT_ATOMS: atom_id res chain seq x y z
N MET A 1 21.93 -15.34 13.62
CA MET A 1 21.41 -15.26 13.52
C MET A 1 20.54 -15.11 13.57
N SER A 2 20.30 -15.18 13.34
CA SER A 2 19.45 -15.13 13.23
C SER A 2 18.64 -14.97 13.29
N THR A 3 18.28 -14.78 13.38
CA THR A 3 17.53 -14.57 13.41
C THR A 3 16.81 -14.31 13.03
N SER A 4 16.86 -14.08 12.77
CA SER A 4 16.18 -13.84 12.34
C SER A 4 15.38 -14.04 12.00
N VAL A 5 15.74 -14.32 11.83
CA VAL A 5 14.96 -14.57 11.49
C VAL A 5 13.94 -14.48 11.57
N ALA A 6 14.02 -14.51 11.89
CA ALA A 6 12.96 -14.65 11.98
C ALA A 6 11.95 -14.04 11.59
N GLY A 7 11.95 -13.45 11.32
CA GLY A 7 10.73 -13.05 11.20
C GLY A 7 10.38 -12.15 10.19
N THR A 8 9.19 -12.21 9.83
CA THR A 8 8.62 -11.20 8.99
C THR A 8 8.14 -10.05 9.87
N ASP A 9 8.18 -8.85 9.31
CA ASP A 9 7.59 -7.68 9.93
C ASP A 9 6.92 -6.91 8.81
N GLU A 10 5.61 -7.10 8.71
CA GLU A 10 4.84 -6.57 7.60
C GLU A 10 4.34 -5.15 7.83
N ARG A 11 4.84 -4.50 8.86
CA ARG A 11 4.51 -3.09 9.06
C ARG A 11 5.17 -2.25 7.98
N VAL A 12 4.50 -1.17 7.65
CA VAL A 12 4.96 -0.27 6.59
C VAL A 12 6.14 0.56 7.07
N LYS A 13 7.18 0.62 6.26
CA LYS A 13 8.31 1.49 6.52
C LYS A 13 8.22 2.75 5.68
N ASP A 14 7.85 2.62 4.42
CA ASP A 14 7.76 3.75 3.52
C ASP A 14 6.83 3.42 2.36
N VAL A 15 6.30 4.45 1.72
CA VAL A 15 5.37 4.33 0.61
C VAL A 15 5.82 5.24 -0.51
N ARG A 16 5.86 4.72 -1.73
CA ARG A 16 6.19 5.51 -2.91
C ARG A 16 5.14 5.24 -3.97
N VAL A 17 4.62 6.31 -4.55
CA VAL A 17 3.61 6.21 -5.60
C VAL A 17 4.14 6.90 -6.84
N THR A 18 4.26 6.14 -7.92
CA THR A 18 4.62 6.70 -9.22
C THR A 18 3.36 6.74 -10.08
N GLU A 19 3.52 7.12 -11.35
CA GLU A 19 2.38 7.15 -12.25
C GLU A 19 1.86 5.76 -12.58
N ASP A 20 2.71 4.74 -12.43
CA ASP A 20 2.36 3.39 -12.84
C ASP A 20 2.22 2.41 -11.69
N ALA A 21 2.82 2.70 -10.55
CA ALA A 21 2.95 1.69 -9.51
C ALA A 21 2.89 2.28 -8.12
N LEU A 22 2.45 1.44 -7.21
CA LEU A 22 2.52 1.70 -5.78
C LEU A 22 3.56 0.75 -5.20
N SER A 23 4.55 1.31 -4.51
CA SER A 23 5.59 0.51 -3.86
C SER A 23 5.57 0.77 -2.37
N VAL A 24 5.50 -0.30 -1.60
CA VAL A 24 5.45 -0.22 -0.15
C VAL A 24 6.64 -0.99 0.42
N ASP A 25 7.49 -0.30 1.15
CA ASP A 25 8.60 -0.94 1.83
C ASP A 25 8.15 -1.41 3.20
N LEU A 26 8.49 -2.63 3.54
CA LEU A 26 8.13 -3.21 4.82
C LEU A 26 9.33 -3.15 5.77
N MET A 27 9.04 -3.22 7.05
CA MET A 27 10.08 -3.14 8.08
C MET A 27 11.08 -4.28 8.00
N ASP A 28 10.66 -5.43 7.45
CA ASP A 28 11.56 -6.58 7.33
C ASP A 28 12.45 -6.53 6.09
N GLY A 29 12.37 -5.47 5.31
CA GLY A 29 13.25 -5.28 4.15
C GLY A 29 12.62 -5.63 2.82
N ARG A 30 11.42 -6.21 2.82
CA ARG A 30 10.74 -6.51 1.57
C ARG A 30 10.09 -5.26 1.00
N THR A 31 9.90 -5.27 -0.31
CA THR A 31 9.16 -4.21 -0.99
C THR A 31 8.06 -4.86 -1.82
N ILE A 32 6.85 -4.36 -1.65
CA ILE A 32 5.71 -4.81 -2.45
C ILE A 32 5.44 -3.77 -3.50
N THR A 33 5.41 -4.16 -4.76
CA THR A 33 5.09 -3.24 -5.86
C THR A 33 3.89 -3.80 -6.60
N VAL A 34 2.85 -2.97 -6.73
CA VAL A 34 1.62 -3.36 -7.40
C VAL A 34 1.24 -2.29 -8.42
N PRO A 35 0.46 -2.66 -9.45
CA PRO A 35 0.01 -1.67 -10.43
C PRO A 35 -0.90 -0.64 -9.76
N LEU A 36 -0.64 0.62 -10.03
CA LEU A 36 -1.46 1.68 -9.44
C LEU A 36 -2.90 1.62 -9.95
N ALA A 37 -3.10 1.12 -11.16
CA ALA A 37 -4.43 1.01 -11.75
C ALA A 37 -5.36 0.09 -10.96
N TRP A 38 -4.80 -0.76 -10.07
CA TRP A 38 -5.64 -1.59 -9.19
C TRP A 38 -6.41 -0.75 -8.18
N TYR A 39 -6.01 0.50 -7.98
CA TYR A 39 -6.59 1.38 -6.96
C TYR A 39 -7.02 2.69 -7.61
N PRO A 40 -8.25 2.73 -8.15
CA PRO A 40 -8.69 3.89 -8.95
C PRO A 40 -8.60 5.23 -8.23
N ARG A 41 -8.84 5.25 -6.92
CA ARG A 41 -8.75 6.52 -6.19
C ARG A 41 -7.32 7.06 -6.20
N LEU A 42 -6.35 6.17 -6.03
CA LEU A 42 -4.95 6.57 -6.11
C LEU A 42 -4.54 6.90 -7.53
N PHE A 43 -5.02 6.10 -8.47
CA PHE A 43 -4.68 6.30 -9.88
C PHE A 43 -5.14 7.67 -10.38
N ASN A 44 -6.27 8.13 -9.92
CA ASN A 44 -6.84 9.40 -10.33
C ASN A 44 -6.48 10.56 -9.42
N ALA A 45 -5.66 10.32 -8.40
CA ALA A 45 -5.28 11.34 -7.45
C ALA A 45 -4.15 12.21 -7.98
N THR A 46 -4.01 13.39 -7.41
CA THR A 46 -2.89 14.26 -7.71
C THR A 46 -1.64 13.75 -7.00
N GLN A 47 -0.47 14.25 -7.41
CA GLN A 47 0.78 13.92 -6.73
C GLN A 47 0.73 14.32 -5.26
N GLY A 48 0.17 15.49 -4.96
CA GLY A 48 0.05 15.92 -3.58
C GLY A 48 -0.81 14.98 -2.75
N GLN A 49 -1.92 14.52 -3.32
CA GLN A 49 -2.80 13.58 -2.64
C GLN A 49 -2.12 12.23 -2.43
N ARG A 50 -1.39 11.75 -3.42
CA ARG A 50 -0.65 10.49 -3.32
C ARG A 50 0.44 10.56 -2.26
N SER A 51 1.01 11.73 -2.04
CA SER A 51 2.08 11.93 -1.07
C SER A 51 1.56 12.13 0.34
N THR A 52 0.26 12.38 0.50
CA THR A 52 -0.33 12.64 1.80
C THR A 52 -0.95 11.36 2.33
N TRP A 53 -0.12 10.53 2.92
CA TRP A 53 -0.56 9.26 3.49
C TRP A 53 -0.11 9.18 4.94
N GLU A 54 -0.79 8.34 5.70
CA GLU A 54 -0.44 8.12 7.09
C GLU A 54 -0.59 6.65 7.42
N LEU A 55 0.12 6.20 8.44
CA LEU A 55 0.03 4.83 8.88
C LEU A 55 -1.25 4.62 9.67
N ALA A 56 -1.79 3.42 9.55
CA ALA A 56 -3.01 3.04 10.25
C ALA A 56 -2.86 1.62 10.76
N GLY A 57 -3.72 1.22 11.71
CA GLY A 57 -3.75 -0.15 12.17
C GLY A 57 -2.45 -0.65 12.74
N GLY A 58 -1.76 0.19 13.52
CA GLY A 58 -0.51 -0.24 14.15
C GLY A 58 0.64 -0.37 13.17
N GLY A 59 0.54 0.26 12.01
CA GLY A 59 1.56 0.19 10.99
C GLY A 59 1.29 -0.83 9.90
N TYR A 60 0.20 -1.59 10.01
CA TYR A 60 -0.15 -2.60 9.01
C TYR A 60 -1.06 -2.06 7.93
N GLY A 61 -1.43 -0.80 8.01
CA GLY A 61 -2.29 -0.16 7.03
C GLY A 61 -1.75 1.18 6.61
N ILE A 62 -2.24 1.66 5.48
CA ILE A 62 -1.92 2.96 4.92
C ILE A 62 -3.23 3.65 4.59
N HIS A 63 -3.37 4.89 5.06
CA HIS A 63 -4.57 5.67 4.83
C HIS A 63 -4.22 6.94 4.08
N TRP A 64 -5.00 7.22 3.02
CA TRP A 64 -4.89 8.48 2.28
C TRP A 64 -6.12 9.30 2.59
N PRO A 65 -6.02 10.26 3.53
CA PRO A 65 -7.23 10.98 3.99
C PRO A 65 -7.91 11.83 2.94
N GLU A 66 -7.15 12.37 2.00
CA GLU A 66 -7.74 13.27 1.00
C GLU A 66 -8.57 12.55 -0.04
N ILE A 67 -8.34 11.26 -0.22
CA ILE A 67 -9.08 10.48 -1.21
C ILE A 67 -9.81 9.31 -0.57
N ASP A 68 -9.78 9.24 0.76
CA ASP A 68 -10.49 8.22 1.52
C ASP A 68 -10.13 6.81 1.07
N GLU A 69 -8.84 6.56 0.88
CA GLU A 69 -8.37 5.24 0.48
C GLU A 69 -7.62 4.59 1.63
N ASP A 70 -7.87 3.30 1.83
CA ASP A 70 -7.22 2.51 2.87
C ASP A 70 -6.70 1.22 2.26
N LEU A 71 -5.45 0.91 2.52
CA LEU A 71 -4.85 -0.34 2.07
C LEU A 71 -4.16 -1.01 3.24
N SER A 72 -4.10 -2.34 3.22
CA SER A 72 -3.38 -3.09 4.24
C SER A 72 -2.24 -3.85 3.60
N THR A 73 -1.19 -4.08 4.38
CA THR A 73 -0.06 -4.87 3.87
C THR A 73 -0.50 -6.29 3.58
N GLU A 74 -1.39 -6.85 4.40
CA GLU A 74 -1.92 -8.17 4.11
C GLU A 74 -2.63 -8.22 2.77
N GLY A 75 -3.47 -7.24 2.50
CA GLY A 75 -4.16 -7.17 1.23
C GLY A 75 -3.22 -7.02 0.06
N LEU A 76 -2.20 -6.18 0.21
CA LEU A 76 -1.21 -5.97 -0.83
C LEU A 76 -0.44 -7.27 -1.12
N LEU A 77 -0.05 -7.98 -0.08
CA LEU A 77 0.69 -9.23 -0.24
C LEU A 77 -0.14 -10.30 -0.93
N ARG A 78 -1.44 -10.30 -0.71
CA ARG A 78 -2.35 -11.23 -1.37
C ARG A 78 -2.71 -10.82 -2.79
N GLY A 79 -2.39 -9.59 -3.18
CA GLY A 79 -2.81 -9.07 -4.47
C GLY A 79 -4.25 -8.63 -4.51
N ALA A 80 -4.82 -8.28 -3.36
CA ALA A 80 -6.20 -7.80 -3.30
C ALA A 80 -6.30 -6.42 -3.93
N ARG A 81 -7.31 -6.25 -4.76
CA ARG A 81 -7.56 -4.98 -5.44
C ARG A 81 -8.63 -4.19 -4.70
N SER A 82 -8.70 -2.91 -5.00
CA SER A 82 -9.74 -2.07 -4.45
C SER A 82 -11.10 -2.59 -4.89
N PRO A 83 -12.11 -2.56 -4.01
CA PRO A 83 -13.45 -2.99 -4.37
C PRO A 83 -14.02 -2.29 -5.59
N GLN A 84 -13.59 -1.07 -5.87
CA GLN A 84 -14.07 -0.36 -7.04
C GLN A 84 -13.68 -1.05 -8.35
N GLN A 85 -12.68 -1.91 -8.33
CA GLN A 85 -12.23 -2.63 -9.51
C GLN A 85 -13.27 -3.65 -9.97
N ASN A 86 -14.17 -4.04 -9.10
CA ASN A 86 -15.12 -5.10 -9.40
C ASN A 86 -16.45 -4.58 -9.93
N VAL A 87 -16.61 -3.28 -9.99
CA VAL A 87 -17.87 -2.70 -10.44
C VAL A 87 -18.03 -2.98 -11.91
N GLY A 88 -19.13 -3.59 -12.28
CA GLY A 88 -19.42 -3.87 -13.65
C GLY A 88 -18.77 -5.14 -14.19
N ALA A 89 -18.06 -5.82 -13.35
CA ALA A 89 -17.40 -7.05 -13.79
C ALA A 89 -18.42 -8.17 -13.95
#